data_35d1d8475181cd445dd434c328ba503a
#
_entry.id   35d1d8475181cd445dd434c328ba503a
#
_cell.length_a   1.000
_cell.length_b   1.000
_cell.length_c   1.000
_cell.angle_alpha   90.00
_cell.angle_beta   90.00
_cell.angle_gamma   90.00
#
_symmetry.space_group_name_H-M   'P 1'
#
loop_
_entity.id
_entity.type
_entity.pdbx_description
1 polymer ?
#
loop_
_entity_poly.entity_id
_entity_poly.type
_entity_poly.pdbx_seq_one_letter_code
_entity_poly.pdbx_strand_id
1 'polypeptide(L)'
;MLHGLKCRGTKHSGDNKTALENTVYGMAMSDLVTLENLGEVSLITLDNDENKWTTTLVREIDAALDEIEKTEGPHAVVTASSNPKFFSNGLDLEWVMGTGEHPGGVRKPFAEEFMKLAARMITFPMPTVCAVNGHAFGAGFMWALCQDQRIMREDRGLLCANEVEIGLAIPEPELALFHHKMPQNVFYETVQLARRWTGEAAYEAGIVQSLAQEGEVTEAAVKSANQLSKLAKRRDVFGWMKEHIWGENAAIKGPHGPAHMLRNMHDYAEGPQFGS
;
A
#
# COMPACT_ATOMS: atom_id res chain seq x y z
N MET A 1 28.63 50.07 -60.78
CA MET A 1 29.54 48.88 -60.70
C MET A 1 29.36 48.19 -59.39
N LEU A 2 29.02 46.91 -59.48
CA LEU A 2 29.23 45.83 -58.47
C LEU A 2 28.33 45.81 -57.21
N HIS A 3 27.39 44.94 -57.23
CA HIS A 3 27.25 43.60 -56.66
C HIS A 3 26.97 43.71 -55.13
N GLY A 4 25.83 43.46 -54.63
CA GLY A 4 24.93 42.32 -54.73
C GLY A 4 25.35 41.15 -53.88
N LEU A 5 24.86 41.06 -52.61
CA LEU A 5 24.82 39.77 -51.94
C LEU A 5 23.63 39.75 -50.93
N LYS A 6 22.65 38.95 -51.29
CA LYS A 6 21.52 38.56 -50.43
C LYS A 6 22.01 37.57 -49.40
N CYS A 7 21.80 37.84 -48.13
CA CYS A 7 21.82 36.80 -47.11
C CYS A 7 20.38 36.42 -46.75
N ARG A 8 20.09 35.14 -46.96
CA ARG A 8 18.83 34.48 -46.54
C ARG A 8 18.83 34.27 -45.03
N GLY A 9 17.80 34.77 -44.38
CA GLY A 9 17.50 34.42 -43.00
C GLY A 9 16.90 33.02 -42.89
N THR A 10 17.56 32.16 -42.14
CA THR A 10 16.98 30.90 -41.67
C THR A 10 16.30 31.14 -40.33
N LYS A 11 14.99 30.97 -40.31
CA LYS A 11 14.19 30.87 -39.10
C LYS A 11 14.57 29.56 -38.40
N HIS A 12 15.15 29.64 -37.23
CA HIS A 12 15.20 28.51 -36.28
C HIS A 12 13.98 28.66 -35.34
N SER A 13 13.05 27.75 -35.48
CA SER A 13 12.02 27.44 -34.50
C SER A 13 12.72 26.69 -33.36
N GLY A 14 12.86 27.35 -32.22
CA GLY A 14 13.31 26.70 -31.00
C GLY A 14 12.17 25.96 -30.33
N ASP A 15 12.10 24.66 -30.55
CA ASP A 15 11.33 23.75 -29.71
C ASP A 15 12.04 23.61 -28.37
N ASN A 16 11.60 24.37 -27.36
CA ASN A 16 11.95 24.16 -25.98
C ASN A 16 11.18 22.95 -25.45
N LYS A 17 11.67 21.75 -25.71
CA LYS A 17 11.38 20.56 -24.92
C LYS A 17 12.30 20.62 -23.68
N THR A 18 11.82 21.21 -22.61
CA THR A 18 12.35 20.96 -21.27
C THR A 18 12.00 19.52 -20.90
N ALA A 19 12.89 18.60 -21.29
CA ALA A 19 12.93 17.26 -20.73
C ALA A 19 13.32 17.43 -19.26
N LEU A 20 12.38 17.24 -18.36
CA LEU A 20 12.67 16.91 -16.96
C LEU A 20 13.39 15.57 -17.00
N GLU A 21 14.71 15.60 -16.92
CA GLU A 21 15.52 14.44 -16.61
C GLU A 21 15.19 14.06 -15.16
N ASN A 22 14.17 13.21 -14.98
CA ASN A 22 13.95 12.51 -13.73
C ASN A 22 15.13 11.56 -13.54
N THR A 23 16.04 11.91 -12.64
CA THR A 23 17.11 11.01 -12.22
C THR A 23 16.45 9.90 -11.40
N VAL A 24 16.16 8.77 -12.05
CA VAL A 24 15.65 7.55 -11.39
C VAL A 24 16.85 6.89 -10.72
N TYR A 25 16.94 6.98 -9.39
CA TYR A 25 17.83 6.14 -8.61
C TYR A 25 17.00 4.96 -8.09
N GLY A 26 17.10 3.81 -8.79
CA GLY A 26 16.61 2.54 -8.29
C GLY A 26 17.65 1.92 -7.35
N MET A 27 17.31 1.69 -6.10
CA MET A 27 18.04 0.77 -5.24
C MET A 27 17.26 -0.56 -5.24
N ALA A 28 17.84 -1.61 -5.82
CA ALA A 28 17.37 -2.96 -5.56
C ALA A 28 17.72 -3.27 -4.10
N MET A 29 16.71 -3.28 -3.22
CA MET A 29 16.93 -3.59 -1.79
C MET A 29 17.00 -5.10 -1.57
N SER A 30 16.36 -5.88 -2.44
CA SER A 30 16.33 -7.34 -2.44
C SER A 30 15.66 -7.86 -3.71
N ASP A 31 15.48 -9.19 -3.77
CA ASP A 31 14.77 -9.84 -4.87
C ASP A 31 13.23 -9.74 -4.75
N LEU A 32 12.68 -9.31 -3.60
CA LEU A 32 11.22 -9.30 -3.35
C LEU A 32 10.58 -7.91 -3.40
N VAL A 33 11.39 -6.85 -3.20
CA VAL A 33 10.92 -5.47 -3.14
C VAL A 33 11.89 -4.55 -3.85
N THR A 34 11.38 -3.71 -4.74
CA THR A 34 12.16 -2.61 -5.31
C THR A 34 11.68 -1.27 -4.76
N LEU A 35 12.61 -0.35 -4.56
CA LEU A 35 12.35 1.02 -4.13
C LEU A 35 12.88 1.99 -5.18
N GLU A 36 11.98 2.79 -5.75
CA GLU A 36 12.31 3.84 -6.70
C GLU A 36 11.96 5.21 -6.15
N ASN A 37 12.83 6.19 -6.38
CA ASN A 37 12.57 7.58 -6.04
C ASN A 37 12.15 8.35 -7.31
N LEU A 38 10.92 8.82 -7.32
CA LEU A 38 10.27 9.57 -8.40
C LEU A 38 10.08 11.05 -7.99
N GLY A 39 11.09 11.68 -7.44
CA GLY A 39 11.03 13.05 -6.94
C GLY A 39 10.36 13.15 -5.57
N GLU A 40 9.17 13.72 -5.49
CA GLU A 40 8.40 13.81 -4.22
C GLU A 40 7.62 12.52 -3.91
N VAL A 41 7.86 11.41 -4.63
CA VAL A 41 7.18 10.13 -4.45
C VAL A 41 8.20 9.00 -4.40
N SER A 42 8.12 8.16 -3.39
CA SER A 42 8.79 6.86 -3.36
C SER A 42 7.82 5.77 -3.78
N LEU A 43 8.23 4.97 -4.74
CA LEU A 43 7.49 3.82 -5.24
C LEU A 43 8.10 2.52 -4.71
N ILE A 44 7.36 1.81 -3.88
CA ILE A 44 7.65 0.45 -3.42
C ILE A 44 6.91 -0.50 -4.37
N THR A 45 7.65 -1.34 -5.11
CA THR A 45 7.04 -2.37 -5.95
C THR A 45 7.30 -3.74 -5.34
N LEU A 46 6.22 -4.47 -5.06
CA LEU A 46 6.28 -5.87 -4.64
C LEU A 46 6.56 -6.73 -5.89
N ASP A 47 7.61 -7.54 -5.82
CA ASP A 47 8.08 -8.39 -6.93
C ASP A 47 8.41 -9.80 -6.43
N ASN A 48 7.43 -10.46 -5.84
CA ASN A 48 7.53 -11.79 -5.24
C ASN A 48 6.38 -12.69 -5.74
N ASP A 49 6.43 -13.07 -7.01
CA ASP A 49 5.40 -13.91 -7.67
C ASP A 49 3.98 -13.39 -7.32
N GLU A 50 3.18 -14.16 -6.59
CA GLU A 50 1.85 -13.75 -6.14
C GLU A 50 1.86 -12.76 -4.96
N ASN A 51 3.01 -12.27 -4.56
CA ASN A 51 3.21 -11.37 -3.41
C ASN A 51 2.56 -11.90 -2.12
N LYS A 52 2.81 -13.19 -1.85
CA LYS A 52 2.39 -13.82 -0.60
C LYS A 52 3.23 -13.31 0.56
N TRP A 53 2.56 -13.05 1.67
CA TRP A 53 3.20 -12.50 2.87
C TRP A 53 3.98 -13.55 3.63
N THR A 54 5.26 -13.24 3.84
CA THR A 54 6.22 -13.96 4.67
C THR A 54 6.96 -12.96 5.57
N THR A 55 7.67 -13.44 6.59
CA THR A 55 8.51 -12.57 7.43
C THR A 55 9.57 -11.82 6.61
N THR A 56 10.11 -12.44 5.56
CA THR A 56 11.08 -11.78 4.67
C THR A 56 10.46 -10.58 3.96
N LEU A 57 9.29 -10.75 3.33
CA LEU A 57 8.60 -9.65 2.66
C LEU A 57 8.26 -8.50 3.63
N VAL A 58 7.79 -8.84 4.84
CA VAL A 58 7.51 -7.85 5.90
C VAL A 58 8.74 -6.99 6.20
N ARG A 59 9.89 -7.65 6.43
CA ARG A 59 11.14 -6.95 6.80
C ARG A 59 11.69 -6.10 5.67
N GLU A 60 11.54 -6.53 4.43
CA GLU A 60 11.99 -5.77 3.26
C GLU A 60 11.14 -4.52 3.02
N ILE A 61 9.83 -4.61 3.20
CA ILE A 61 8.97 -3.43 3.14
C ILE A 61 9.30 -2.48 4.30
N ASP A 62 9.52 -3.00 5.51
CA ASP A 62 9.88 -2.17 6.68
C ASP A 62 11.22 -1.43 6.46
N ALA A 63 12.21 -2.12 5.90
CA ALA A 63 13.48 -1.51 5.50
C ALA A 63 13.30 -0.43 4.39
N ALA A 64 12.42 -0.67 3.42
CA ALA A 64 12.09 0.34 2.41
C ALA A 64 11.48 1.59 3.05
N LEU A 65 10.59 1.43 4.04
CA LEU A 65 10.03 2.55 4.78
C LEU A 65 11.09 3.30 5.59
N ASP A 66 12.11 2.61 6.15
CA ASP A 66 13.24 3.24 6.82
C ASP A 66 14.04 4.16 5.88
N GLU A 67 14.25 3.73 4.63
CA GLU A 67 14.91 4.58 3.62
C GLU A 67 14.04 5.77 3.21
N ILE A 68 12.73 5.57 3.08
CA ILE A 68 11.79 6.64 2.72
C ILE A 68 11.73 7.71 3.82
N GLU A 69 11.77 7.33 5.10
CA GLU A 69 11.76 8.30 6.21
C GLU A 69 12.97 9.24 6.20
N LYS A 70 14.09 8.83 5.61
CA LYS A 70 15.30 9.66 5.45
C LYS A 70 15.19 10.73 4.36
N THR A 71 14.18 10.64 3.48
CA THR A 71 13.96 11.65 2.44
C THR A 71 13.61 13.01 3.05
N GLU A 72 14.03 14.08 2.41
CA GLU A 72 13.74 15.43 2.88
C GLU A 72 12.57 16.07 2.12
N GLY A 73 11.95 17.08 2.74
CA GLY A 73 10.88 17.88 2.12
C GLY A 73 9.53 17.17 2.03
N PRO A 74 8.59 17.72 1.24
CA PRO A 74 7.31 17.10 0.96
C PRO A 74 7.50 15.76 0.25
N HIS A 75 6.84 14.71 0.75
CA HIS A 75 7.00 13.38 0.16
C HIS A 75 5.73 12.54 0.34
N ALA A 76 5.56 11.53 -0.50
CA ALA A 76 4.48 10.55 -0.42
C ALA A 76 4.99 9.16 -0.82
N VAL A 77 4.26 8.12 -0.47
CA VAL A 77 4.62 6.73 -0.74
C VAL A 77 3.57 6.08 -1.62
N VAL A 78 4.00 5.31 -2.60
CA VAL A 78 3.14 4.41 -3.38
C VAL A 78 3.59 2.98 -3.15
N THR A 79 2.63 2.07 -2.93
CA THR A 79 2.88 0.63 -2.99
C THR A 79 2.19 0.06 -4.23
N ALA A 80 2.94 -0.65 -5.06
CA ALA A 80 2.48 -1.32 -6.28
C ALA A 80 2.93 -2.77 -6.33
N SER A 81 2.53 -3.51 -7.35
CA SER A 81 2.96 -4.88 -7.62
C SER A 81 3.41 -5.01 -9.07
N SER A 82 4.49 -5.76 -9.31
CA SER A 82 4.94 -6.16 -10.65
C SER A 82 4.07 -7.27 -11.25
N ASN A 83 3.39 -8.06 -10.42
CA ASN A 83 2.56 -9.17 -10.89
C ASN A 83 1.27 -8.65 -11.56
N PRO A 84 0.98 -9.04 -12.81
CA PRO A 84 -0.17 -8.51 -13.54
C PRO A 84 -1.53 -9.04 -13.04
N LYS A 85 -1.53 -10.09 -12.22
CA LYS A 85 -2.74 -10.73 -11.71
C LYS A 85 -3.00 -10.42 -10.25
N PHE A 86 -1.96 -10.37 -9.44
CA PHE A 86 -2.06 -10.17 -8.00
C PHE A 86 -1.38 -8.88 -7.56
N PHE A 87 -2.11 -8.04 -6.86
CA PHE A 87 -1.49 -7.08 -5.96
C PHE A 87 -0.83 -7.84 -4.81
N SER A 88 -1.59 -8.72 -4.15
CA SER A 88 -1.07 -9.71 -3.19
C SER A 88 -2.12 -10.81 -2.95
N ASN A 89 -1.68 -12.05 -2.99
CA ASN A 89 -2.53 -13.22 -2.74
C ASN A 89 -2.64 -13.58 -1.23
N GLY A 90 -2.36 -12.61 -0.36
CA GLY A 90 -2.52 -12.78 1.07
C GLY A 90 -1.36 -13.53 1.74
N LEU A 91 -1.67 -14.18 2.85
CA LEU A 91 -0.69 -14.92 3.64
C LEU A 91 -0.20 -16.17 2.91
N ASP A 92 1.09 -16.44 2.98
CA ASP A 92 1.62 -17.73 2.53
C ASP A 92 1.25 -18.82 3.56
N LEU A 93 0.14 -19.49 3.30
CA LEU A 93 -0.40 -20.50 4.22
C LEU A 93 0.51 -21.74 4.33
N GLU A 94 1.18 -22.13 3.26
CA GLU A 94 2.11 -23.28 3.28
C GLU A 94 3.30 -22.97 4.17
N TRP A 95 3.86 -21.76 4.01
CA TRP A 95 4.97 -21.27 4.83
C TRP A 95 4.57 -21.13 6.31
N VAL A 96 3.39 -20.55 6.59
CA VAL A 96 2.89 -20.36 7.98
C VAL A 96 2.57 -21.67 8.68
N MET A 97 2.00 -22.64 7.97
CA MET A 97 1.67 -23.95 8.54
C MET A 97 2.89 -24.88 8.65
N GLY A 98 4.04 -24.47 8.16
CA GLY A 98 5.26 -25.26 8.22
C GLY A 98 5.23 -26.52 7.35
N THR A 99 4.37 -26.57 6.34
CA THR A 99 4.33 -27.66 5.34
C THR A 99 5.37 -27.44 4.23
N GLY A 100 5.99 -26.24 4.16
CA GLY A 100 7.09 -25.90 3.27
C GLY A 100 8.47 -26.06 3.92
N GLU A 101 9.47 -25.39 3.38
CA GLU A 101 10.88 -25.46 3.83
C GLU A 101 11.13 -24.94 5.27
N HIS A 102 10.13 -24.35 5.91
CA HIS A 102 10.25 -23.79 7.25
C HIS A 102 9.28 -24.45 8.24
N PRO A 103 9.75 -25.44 9.04
CA PRO A 103 8.90 -26.14 10.00
C PRO A 103 8.46 -25.23 11.14
N GLY A 104 7.23 -25.40 11.57
CA GLY A 104 6.45 -24.74 12.61
C GLY A 104 7.17 -23.88 13.67
N GLY A 105 6.57 -22.76 14.02
CA GLY A 105 7.10 -21.74 14.95
C GLY A 105 7.24 -20.35 14.31
N VAL A 106 7.03 -20.22 13.01
CA VAL A 106 7.17 -18.95 12.26
C VAL A 106 5.92 -18.08 12.39
N ARG A 107 4.76 -18.66 12.69
CA ARG A 107 3.47 -17.98 12.70
C ARG A 107 3.42 -16.81 13.67
N LYS A 108 3.85 -17.02 14.92
CA LYS A 108 3.77 -15.98 15.94
C LYS A 108 4.70 -14.79 15.66
N PRO A 109 6.00 -14.99 15.40
CA PRO A 109 6.88 -13.91 14.98
C PRO A 109 6.39 -13.17 13.73
N PHE A 110 5.88 -13.89 12.74
CA PHE A 110 5.31 -13.29 11.53
C PHE A 110 4.14 -12.36 11.88
N ALA A 111 3.16 -12.82 12.66
CA ALA A 111 2.00 -12.04 13.03
C ALA A 111 2.41 -10.74 13.74
N GLU A 112 3.33 -10.81 14.70
CA GLU A 112 3.84 -9.63 15.40
C GLU A 112 4.50 -8.62 14.44
N GLU A 113 5.37 -9.08 13.55
CA GLU A 113 6.09 -8.21 12.61
C GLU A 113 5.13 -7.60 11.59
N PHE A 114 4.20 -8.41 11.05
CA PHE A 114 3.19 -7.93 10.10
C PHE A 114 2.25 -6.89 10.72
N MET A 115 1.76 -7.14 11.93
CA MET A 115 0.89 -6.20 12.64
C MET A 115 1.60 -4.88 12.97
N LYS A 116 2.87 -4.93 13.36
CA LYS A 116 3.69 -3.73 13.60
C LYS A 116 3.91 -2.95 12.31
N LEU A 117 4.21 -3.63 11.20
CA LEU A 117 4.37 -3.00 9.89
C LEU A 117 3.05 -2.36 9.43
N ALA A 118 1.91 -3.04 9.59
CA ALA A 118 0.59 -2.50 9.28
C ALA A 118 0.29 -1.25 10.11
N ALA A 119 0.56 -1.27 11.42
CA ALA A 119 0.41 -0.12 12.30
C ALA A 119 1.30 1.06 11.88
N ARG A 120 2.56 0.79 11.49
CA ARG A 120 3.50 1.77 10.96
C ARG A 120 2.95 2.43 9.69
N MET A 121 2.44 1.62 8.74
CA MET A 121 1.87 2.15 7.50
C MET A 121 0.64 3.03 7.73
N ILE A 122 -0.26 2.63 8.64
CA ILE A 122 -1.46 3.41 8.97
C ILE A 122 -1.10 4.80 9.51
N THR A 123 -0.04 4.89 10.33
CA THR A 123 0.40 6.14 10.97
C THR A 123 1.61 6.76 10.29
N PHE A 124 2.01 6.25 9.13
CA PHE A 124 3.20 6.75 8.42
C PHE A 124 3.13 8.27 8.20
N PRO A 125 4.20 9.03 8.51
CA PRO A 125 4.14 10.50 8.59
C PRO A 125 4.11 11.19 7.22
N MET A 126 3.69 10.47 6.19
CA MET A 126 3.53 10.94 4.81
C MET A 126 2.25 10.34 4.21
N PRO A 127 1.66 10.97 3.17
CA PRO A 127 0.58 10.35 2.41
C PRO A 127 1.00 9.04 1.76
N THR A 128 0.11 8.05 1.80
CA THR A 128 0.34 6.72 1.27
C THR A 128 -0.75 6.33 0.28
N VAL A 129 -0.39 5.79 -0.87
CA VAL A 129 -1.32 5.39 -1.94
C VAL A 129 -1.04 3.96 -2.39
N CYS A 130 -2.06 3.14 -2.42
CA CYS A 130 -1.99 1.76 -2.90
C CYS A 130 -2.43 1.66 -4.35
N ALA A 131 -1.59 1.12 -5.22
CA ALA A 131 -1.88 0.81 -6.61
C ALA A 131 -2.35 -0.65 -6.73
N VAL A 132 -3.65 -0.89 -6.63
CA VAL A 132 -4.24 -2.24 -6.64
C VAL A 132 -4.47 -2.68 -8.10
N ASN A 133 -3.43 -3.19 -8.73
CA ASN A 133 -3.44 -3.59 -10.14
C ASN A 133 -4.06 -4.98 -10.39
N GLY A 134 -4.44 -5.73 -9.36
CA GLY A 134 -4.97 -7.08 -9.46
C GLY A 134 -5.67 -7.51 -8.18
N HIS A 135 -5.71 -8.83 -7.93
CA HIS A 135 -6.32 -9.38 -6.73
C HIS A 135 -5.56 -8.98 -5.46
N ALA A 136 -6.31 -8.64 -4.41
CA ALA A 136 -5.79 -8.44 -3.06
C ALA A 136 -6.66 -9.24 -2.08
N PHE A 137 -6.10 -10.34 -1.56
CA PHE A 137 -6.79 -11.26 -0.67
C PHE A 137 -6.18 -11.23 0.74
N GLY A 138 -7.03 -11.43 1.77
CA GLY A 138 -6.58 -11.55 3.16
C GLY A 138 -5.62 -10.43 3.58
N ALA A 139 -4.41 -10.81 4.01
CA ALA A 139 -3.35 -9.88 4.38
C ALA A 139 -3.00 -8.86 3.26
N GLY A 140 -3.16 -9.22 1.98
CA GLY A 140 -2.97 -8.30 0.86
C GLY A 140 -4.03 -7.20 0.81
N PHE A 141 -5.29 -7.54 1.10
CA PHE A 141 -6.35 -6.53 1.22
C PHE A 141 -6.17 -5.68 2.47
N MET A 142 -5.81 -6.28 3.59
CA MET A 142 -5.47 -5.57 4.81
C MET A 142 -4.36 -4.54 4.59
N TRP A 143 -3.27 -4.93 3.91
CA TRP A 143 -2.18 -4.02 3.55
C TRP A 143 -2.66 -2.85 2.69
N ALA A 144 -3.51 -3.11 1.70
CA ALA A 144 -4.09 -2.03 0.90
C ALA A 144 -4.92 -1.06 1.75
N LEU A 145 -5.66 -1.56 2.75
CA LEU A 145 -6.44 -0.73 3.67
C LEU A 145 -5.58 0.10 4.63
N CYS A 146 -4.36 -0.33 4.96
CA CYS A 146 -3.47 0.44 5.81
C CYS A 146 -3.12 1.81 5.20
N GLN A 147 -3.18 1.95 3.89
CA GLN A 147 -2.81 3.17 3.18
C GLN A 147 -3.95 4.20 3.15
N ASP A 148 -3.61 5.45 2.87
CA ASP A 148 -4.58 6.56 2.88
C ASP A 148 -5.55 6.47 1.71
N GLN A 149 -5.02 6.17 0.52
CA GLN A 149 -5.81 5.99 -0.70
C GLN A 149 -5.49 4.67 -1.40
N ARG A 150 -6.47 4.17 -2.14
CA ARG A 150 -6.37 3.01 -3.03
C ARG A 150 -6.88 3.40 -4.39
N ILE A 151 -6.07 3.12 -5.41
CA ILE A 151 -6.47 3.23 -6.82
C ILE A 151 -6.49 1.80 -7.36
N MET A 152 -7.62 1.36 -7.86
CA MET A 152 -7.80 -0.02 -8.29
C MET A 152 -8.02 -0.12 -9.78
N ARG A 153 -7.57 -1.21 -10.35
CA ARG A 153 -7.87 -1.58 -11.73
C ARG A 153 -9.38 -1.78 -11.91
N GLU A 154 -9.94 -1.17 -12.95
CA GLU A 154 -11.38 -1.16 -13.21
C GLU A 154 -11.91 -2.51 -13.70
N ASP A 155 -11.23 -3.09 -14.70
CA ASP A 155 -11.71 -4.25 -15.46
C ASP A 155 -11.42 -5.60 -14.80
N ARG A 156 -10.49 -5.66 -13.85
CA ARG A 156 -10.01 -6.92 -13.26
C ARG A 156 -9.48 -6.72 -11.83
N GLY A 157 -9.52 -7.80 -11.09
CA GLY A 157 -9.07 -7.85 -9.71
C GLY A 157 -10.24 -7.93 -8.73
N LEU A 158 -9.98 -8.45 -7.56
CA LEU A 158 -10.94 -8.60 -6.49
C LEU A 158 -10.27 -8.23 -5.17
N LEU A 159 -10.96 -7.46 -4.34
CA LEU A 159 -10.63 -7.32 -2.93
C LEU A 159 -11.48 -8.32 -2.13
N CYS A 160 -10.87 -9.10 -1.25
CA CYS A 160 -11.61 -10.08 -0.45
C CYS A 160 -10.88 -10.40 0.86
N ALA A 161 -11.60 -10.32 1.97
CA ALA A 161 -11.20 -10.90 3.25
C ALA A 161 -11.86 -12.29 3.32
N ASN A 162 -11.15 -13.31 2.85
CA ASN A 162 -11.69 -14.66 2.68
C ASN A 162 -11.35 -15.61 3.84
N GLU A 163 -10.93 -15.10 4.96
CA GLU A 163 -10.51 -15.86 6.15
C GLU A 163 -11.63 -16.79 6.64
N VAL A 164 -12.85 -16.32 6.70
CA VAL A 164 -14.00 -17.13 7.14
C VAL A 164 -14.28 -18.32 6.20
N GLU A 165 -14.01 -18.19 4.90
CA GLU A 165 -14.19 -19.28 3.92
C GLU A 165 -13.19 -20.40 4.13
N ILE A 166 -12.00 -20.09 4.62
CA ILE A 166 -10.92 -21.04 4.89
C ILE A 166 -10.84 -21.46 6.36
N GLY A 167 -11.83 -21.07 7.16
CA GLY A 167 -11.91 -21.45 8.59
C GLY A 167 -10.91 -20.75 9.49
N LEU A 168 -10.46 -19.56 9.12
CA LEU A 168 -9.63 -18.67 9.94
C LEU A 168 -10.45 -17.55 10.54
N ALA A 169 -10.21 -17.22 11.79
CA ALA A 169 -10.69 -15.97 12.35
C ALA A 169 -9.77 -14.82 11.95
N ILE A 170 -10.37 -13.66 11.66
CA ILE A 170 -9.63 -12.39 11.58
C ILE A 170 -9.43 -11.90 13.02
N PRO A 171 -8.17 -11.70 13.49
CA PRO A 171 -7.91 -11.19 14.83
C PRO A 171 -8.55 -9.84 15.11
N GLU A 172 -8.88 -9.55 16.36
CA GLU A 172 -9.58 -8.32 16.75
C GLU A 172 -8.88 -7.03 16.29
N PRO A 173 -7.54 -6.90 16.31
CA PRO A 173 -6.86 -5.74 15.78
C PRO A 173 -7.07 -5.52 14.27
N GLU A 174 -7.12 -6.59 13.49
CA GLU A 174 -7.40 -6.53 12.05
C GLU A 174 -8.86 -6.20 11.79
N LEU A 175 -9.80 -6.77 12.57
CA LEU A 175 -11.21 -6.38 12.49
C LEU A 175 -11.39 -4.89 12.78
N ALA A 176 -10.66 -4.34 13.75
CA ALA A 176 -10.67 -2.92 14.05
C ALA A 176 -10.17 -2.08 12.85
N LEU A 177 -9.11 -2.52 12.15
CA LEU A 177 -8.65 -1.87 10.94
C LEU A 177 -9.74 -1.85 9.87
N PHE A 178 -10.33 -2.99 9.54
CA PHE A 178 -11.43 -3.09 8.57
C PHE A 178 -12.59 -2.16 8.94
N HIS A 179 -13.03 -2.22 10.20
CA HIS A 179 -14.15 -1.41 10.70
C HIS A 179 -13.89 0.10 10.60
N HIS A 180 -12.64 0.55 10.84
CA HIS A 180 -12.32 1.97 10.78
C HIS A 180 -12.08 2.50 9.36
N LYS A 181 -11.74 1.63 8.41
CA LYS A 181 -11.37 2.00 7.04
C LYS A 181 -12.52 1.90 6.03
N MET A 182 -13.69 1.40 6.44
CA MET A 182 -14.83 1.25 5.55
C MET A 182 -16.17 1.53 6.25
N PRO A 183 -17.25 1.83 5.50
CA PRO A 183 -18.58 1.98 6.06
C PRO A 183 -19.04 0.70 6.78
N GLN A 184 -19.87 0.85 7.81
CA GLN A 184 -20.26 -0.27 8.69
C GLN A 184 -20.96 -1.44 7.94
N ASN A 185 -21.83 -1.14 6.99
CA ASN A 185 -22.49 -2.16 6.17
C ASN A 185 -21.48 -2.89 5.26
N VAL A 186 -20.53 -2.16 4.68
CA VAL A 186 -19.45 -2.70 3.84
C VAL A 186 -18.51 -3.57 4.67
N PHE A 187 -18.20 -3.15 5.90
CA PHE A 187 -17.40 -3.93 6.85
C PHE A 187 -17.99 -5.33 7.07
N TYR A 188 -19.27 -5.42 7.42
CA TYR A 188 -19.90 -6.71 7.68
C TYR A 188 -19.91 -7.63 6.45
N GLU A 189 -20.26 -7.10 5.28
CA GLU A 189 -20.22 -7.85 4.03
C GLU A 189 -18.81 -8.34 3.69
N THR A 190 -17.78 -7.53 3.99
CA THR A 190 -16.39 -7.85 3.70
C THR A 190 -15.88 -8.97 4.59
N VAL A 191 -15.96 -8.79 5.93
CA VAL A 191 -15.30 -9.70 6.87
C VAL A 191 -16.13 -10.92 7.23
N GLN A 192 -17.47 -10.77 7.32
CA GLN A 192 -18.33 -11.86 7.76
C GLN A 192 -18.92 -12.67 6.59
N LEU A 193 -19.15 -12.02 5.44
CA LEU A 193 -19.73 -12.66 4.27
C LEU A 193 -18.70 -12.91 3.16
N ALA A 194 -17.43 -12.59 3.40
CA ALA A 194 -16.31 -12.76 2.46
C ALA A 194 -16.63 -12.24 1.05
N ARG A 195 -17.36 -11.12 0.97
CA ARG A 195 -17.74 -10.54 -0.32
C ARG A 195 -16.51 -10.22 -1.15
N ARG A 196 -16.57 -10.62 -2.41
CA ARG A 196 -15.55 -10.29 -3.42
C ARG A 196 -15.94 -8.99 -4.10
N TRP A 197 -15.13 -7.96 -3.88
CA TRP A 197 -15.34 -6.62 -4.43
C TRP A 197 -14.58 -6.46 -5.73
N THR A 198 -15.30 -6.25 -6.84
CA THR A 198 -14.68 -5.77 -8.10
C THR A 198 -14.26 -4.32 -7.96
N GLY A 199 -13.47 -3.79 -8.92
CA GLY A 199 -13.06 -2.38 -8.90
C GLY A 199 -14.24 -1.43 -8.78
N GLU A 200 -15.25 -1.58 -9.66
CA GLU A 200 -16.46 -0.75 -9.66
C GLU A 200 -17.23 -0.86 -8.33
N ALA A 201 -17.50 -2.08 -7.86
CA ALA A 201 -18.24 -2.28 -6.60
C ALA A 201 -17.45 -1.73 -5.40
N ALA A 202 -16.14 -1.85 -5.38
CA ALA A 202 -15.28 -1.30 -4.33
C ALA A 202 -15.25 0.24 -4.34
N TYR A 203 -15.30 0.84 -5.53
CA TYR A 203 -15.40 2.29 -5.69
C TYR A 203 -16.77 2.81 -5.20
N GLU A 204 -17.87 2.20 -5.64
CA GLU A 204 -19.22 2.55 -5.18
C GLU A 204 -19.41 2.38 -3.66
N ALA A 205 -18.79 1.34 -3.09
CA ALA A 205 -18.80 1.08 -1.65
C ALA A 205 -17.87 2.00 -0.84
N GLY A 206 -17.04 2.83 -1.50
CA GLY A 206 -16.08 3.71 -0.84
C GLY A 206 -14.83 2.99 -0.29
N ILE A 207 -14.59 1.75 -0.70
CA ILE A 207 -13.39 1.00 -0.32
C ILE A 207 -12.18 1.54 -1.07
N VAL A 208 -12.32 1.86 -2.36
CA VAL A 208 -11.28 2.50 -3.18
C VAL A 208 -11.70 3.91 -3.57
N GLN A 209 -10.73 4.80 -3.80
CA GLN A 209 -10.98 6.22 -4.03
C GLN A 209 -11.02 6.58 -5.51
N SER A 210 -10.43 5.77 -6.39
CA SER A 210 -10.55 5.92 -7.83
C SER A 210 -10.23 4.62 -8.58
N LEU A 211 -10.62 4.58 -9.85
CA LEU A 211 -10.35 3.49 -10.77
C LEU A 211 -9.36 3.94 -11.85
N ALA A 212 -8.63 2.99 -12.41
CA ALA A 212 -7.73 3.19 -13.53
C ALA A 212 -7.79 2.02 -14.51
N GLN A 213 -7.43 2.26 -15.75
CA GLN A 213 -7.39 1.23 -16.79
C GLN A 213 -6.20 0.27 -16.58
N GLU A 214 -6.23 -0.86 -17.26
CA GLU A 214 -5.11 -1.79 -17.31
C GLU A 214 -3.81 -1.10 -17.69
N GLY A 215 -2.74 -1.37 -16.91
CA GLY A 215 -1.42 -0.76 -17.12
C GLY A 215 -1.26 0.67 -16.60
N GLU A 216 -2.34 1.37 -16.23
CA GLU A 216 -2.30 2.77 -15.78
C GLU A 216 -2.39 2.92 -14.26
N VAL A 217 -2.66 1.85 -13.51
CA VAL A 217 -2.94 1.92 -12.07
C VAL A 217 -1.77 2.50 -11.27
N THR A 218 -0.54 2.06 -11.57
CA THR A 218 0.66 2.56 -10.89
C THR A 218 0.92 4.03 -11.22
N GLU A 219 0.78 4.43 -12.49
CA GLU A 219 0.94 5.82 -12.89
C GLU A 219 -0.11 6.73 -12.24
N ALA A 220 -1.37 6.27 -12.19
CA ALA A 220 -2.45 7.00 -11.52
C ALA A 220 -2.17 7.14 -10.01
N ALA A 221 -1.63 6.11 -9.36
CA ALA A 221 -1.24 6.16 -7.95
C ALA A 221 -0.08 7.13 -7.71
N VAL A 222 0.95 7.11 -8.54
CA VAL A 222 2.07 8.05 -8.47
C VAL A 222 1.60 9.49 -8.67
N LYS A 223 0.72 9.73 -9.64
CA LYS A 223 0.11 11.04 -9.87
C LYS A 223 -0.69 11.54 -8.66
N SER A 224 -1.50 10.68 -8.06
CA SER A 224 -2.25 11.00 -6.83
C SER A 224 -1.30 11.28 -5.67
N ALA A 225 -0.30 10.43 -5.45
CA ALA A 225 0.69 10.59 -4.40
C ALA A 225 1.45 11.92 -4.54
N ASN A 226 1.85 12.30 -5.75
CA ASN A 226 2.53 13.57 -6.02
C ASN A 226 1.65 14.79 -5.72
N GLN A 227 0.34 14.68 -5.91
CA GLN A 227 -0.58 15.75 -5.49
C GLN A 227 -0.70 15.85 -3.97
N LEU A 228 -0.67 14.70 -3.29
CA LEU A 228 -0.79 14.61 -1.84
C LEU A 228 0.51 14.92 -1.09
N SER A 229 1.69 14.77 -1.71
CA SER A 229 3.01 15.01 -1.10
C SER A 229 3.07 16.37 -0.39
N LYS A 230 2.44 17.38 -0.97
CA LYS A 230 2.37 18.74 -0.45
C LYS A 230 1.73 18.87 0.93
N LEU A 231 0.90 17.90 1.34
CA LEU A 231 0.30 17.83 2.67
C LEU A 231 1.33 17.49 3.74
N ALA A 232 2.41 16.81 3.36
CA ALA A 232 3.50 16.40 4.26
C ALA A 232 4.69 17.38 4.27
N LYS A 233 4.48 18.67 3.99
CA LYS A 233 5.51 19.72 4.25
C LYS A 233 5.98 19.75 5.71
N ARG A 234 5.09 19.44 6.62
CA ARG A 234 5.32 19.27 8.04
C ARG A 234 4.94 17.84 8.39
N ARG A 235 5.89 16.90 8.20
CA ARG A 235 5.70 15.47 8.48
C ARG A 235 5.35 15.20 9.94
N ASP A 236 5.92 15.98 10.83
CA ASP A 236 5.60 15.94 12.26
C ASP A 236 4.12 16.23 12.54
N VAL A 237 3.54 17.24 11.87
CA VAL A 237 2.11 17.56 11.98
C VAL A 237 1.24 16.48 11.33
N PHE A 238 1.61 16.03 10.12
CA PHE A 238 0.86 15.02 9.39
C PHE A 238 0.84 13.68 10.15
N GLY A 239 2.01 13.23 10.63
CA GLY A 239 2.14 12.01 11.43
C GLY A 239 1.42 12.12 12.78
N TRP A 240 1.52 13.26 13.46
CA TRP A 240 0.79 13.51 14.71
C TRP A 240 -0.72 13.35 14.52
N MET A 241 -1.28 13.91 13.44
CA MET A 241 -2.70 13.79 13.12
C MET A 241 -3.09 12.33 12.83
N LYS A 242 -2.30 11.61 12.03
CA LYS A 242 -2.56 10.19 11.76
C LYS A 242 -2.51 9.35 13.03
N GLU A 243 -1.53 9.59 13.92
CA GLU A 243 -1.43 8.90 15.20
C GLU A 243 -2.68 9.15 16.07
N HIS A 244 -3.21 10.37 16.10
CA HIS A 244 -4.42 10.71 16.87
C HIS A 244 -5.72 10.21 16.23
N ILE A 245 -5.74 9.97 14.91
CA ILE A 245 -6.88 9.36 14.21
C ILE A 245 -6.88 7.84 14.36
N TRP A 246 -5.71 7.21 14.25
CA TRP A 246 -5.58 5.76 14.09
C TRP A 246 -4.84 5.05 15.23
N GLY A 247 -4.08 5.77 16.05
CA GLY A 247 -3.18 5.23 17.06
C GLY A 247 -3.72 5.29 18.49
N GLU A 248 -2.80 5.50 19.45
CA GLU A 248 -3.07 5.32 20.89
C GLU A 248 -4.08 6.32 21.46
N ASN A 249 -4.10 7.53 20.94
CA ASN A 249 -4.97 8.59 21.44
C ASN A 249 -6.13 8.88 20.50
N ALA A 250 -6.73 7.84 19.91
CA ALA A 250 -7.83 7.98 18.97
C ALA A 250 -9.11 8.50 19.63
N ALA A 251 -9.08 9.75 20.10
CA ALA A 251 -10.19 10.41 20.77
C ALA A 251 -11.46 10.52 19.91
N ILE A 252 -11.35 10.29 18.60
CA ILE A 252 -12.46 10.43 17.66
C ILE A 252 -13.39 9.22 17.69
N LYS A 253 -12.86 8.00 17.85
CA LYS A 253 -13.65 6.75 17.74
C LYS A 253 -13.54 5.81 18.95
N GLY A 254 -12.80 6.16 19.97
CA GLY A 254 -12.61 5.36 21.17
C GLY A 254 -11.22 5.52 21.78
N PRO A 255 -10.93 4.81 22.89
CA PRO A 255 -9.68 4.96 23.63
C PRO A 255 -8.46 4.50 22.81
N HIS A 256 -8.66 3.54 21.89
CA HIS A 256 -7.60 2.99 21.06
C HIS A 256 -8.06 2.84 19.63
N GLY A 257 -7.24 3.31 18.70
CA GLY A 257 -7.44 3.11 17.27
C GLY A 257 -6.79 1.80 16.76
N PRO A 258 -7.03 1.43 15.50
CA PRO A 258 -6.52 0.18 14.94
C PRO A 258 -5.01 0.06 14.98
N ALA A 259 -4.25 1.14 14.83
CA ALA A 259 -2.79 1.09 14.92
C ALA A 259 -2.30 0.75 16.34
N HIS A 260 -2.96 1.26 17.39
CA HIS A 260 -2.66 0.84 18.77
C HIS A 260 -2.92 -0.66 18.95
N MET A 261 -4.08 -1.15 18.53
CA MET A 261 -4.45 -2.55 18.68
C MET A 261 -3.50 -3.48 17.90
N LEU A 262 -3.08 -3.09 16.69
CA LEU A 262 -2.09 -3.85 15.90
C LEU A 262 -0.70 -3.88 16.57
N ARG A 263 -0.26 -2.78 17.18
CA ARG A 263 1.01 -2.74 17.93
C ARG A 263 0.99 -3.62 19.19
N ASN A 264 -0.17 -3.75 19.81
CA ASN A 264 -0.37 -4.46 21.07
C ASN A 264 -1.27 -5.70 20.88
N MET A 265 -1.11 -6.42 19.77
CA MET A 265 -1.99 -7.51 19.37
C MET A 265 -2.21 -8.58 20.44
N HIS A 266 -1.23 -8.78 21.34
CA HIS A 266 -1.33 -9.78 22.42
C HIS A 266 -2.35 -9.43 23.50
N ASP A 267 -2.80 -8.18 23.57
CA ASP A 267 -3.81 -7.71 24.52
C ASP A 267 -5.24 -7.96 23.98
N TYR A 268 -5.36 -8.48 22.76
CA TYR A 268 -6.62 -8.65 22.05
C TYR A 268 -6.86 -10.09 21.60
N ALA A 269 -8.11 -10.42 21.28
CA ALA A 269 -8.49 -11.77 20.92
C ALA A 269 -7.99 -12.15 19.50
N GLU A 270 -7.31 -13.30 19.42
CA GLU A 270 -6.87 -13.88 18.13
C GLU A 270 -8.01 -14.65 17.41
N GLY A 271 -8.99 -15.16 18.18
CA GLY A 271 -10.05 -16.02 17.68
C GLY A 271 -9.57 -17.44 17.30
N PRO A 272 -10.49 -18.32 16.88
CA PRO A 272 -10.17 -19.67 16.43
C PRO A 272 -9.22 -19.68 15.23
N GLN A 273 -8.23 -20.56 15.30
CA GLN A 273 -7.20 -20.69 14.27
C GLN A 273 -7.10 -22.15 13.81
N PHE A 274 -6.33 -22.42 12.74
CA PHE A 274 -6.12 -23.80 12.28
C PHE A 274 -5.60 -24.69 13.39
N GLY A 275 -6.28 -25.82 13.64
CA GLY A 275 -5.86 -26.81 14.63
C GLY A 275 -6.13 -26.46 16.09
N SER A 276 -6.94 -25.44 16.38
CA SER A 276 -7.44 -25.14 17.72
C SER A 276 -8.73 -25.91 18.07
#